data_47d1817830b3fb8393bd7183e95e13aa
#
_entry.id   47d1817830b3fb8393bd7183e95e13aa
#
_cell.length_a   1.000
_cell.length_b   1.000
_cell.length_c   1.000
_cell.angle_alpha   90.00
_cell.angle_beta   90.00
_cell.angle_gamma   90.00
#
_symmetry.space_group_name_H-M   'P 1'
#
loop_
_entity.id
_entity.type
_entity.pdbx_description
1 polymer ?
#
loop_
_entity_poly.entity_id
_entity_poly.type
_entity_poly.pdbx_seq_one_letter_code
_entity_poly.pdbx_strand_id
1 'polypeptide(L)'
;MKINLILKLSIIFYFTNLLGADKEQVISKVISYTKDQKTPPTEYILSTFEDKRLQVDMDVIKRFKNKPEKIKTYQQYKKIFFNKQRIGGGVSFYKKNKTLIARVAKEFEIDPIVLVAIVGVETNYGLKNAEFSVINSLYTQALKMPKRSSWATKEIAELLAFCSENEVDPFSLNGSYAGAFGYGQFIPSSFNKLSIDYNRDGKKDPYDWEDVMGSIAFYLTENGYPKNDFNFTYKSKAWKAIRTYNRSDKYANIIIDLRNEIAKNIFLLD
;
A
#
# COMPACT_ATOMS: atom_id res chain seq x y z
N MET A 1 -40.11 1.34 -38.24
CA MET A 1 -40.20 0.92 -36.83
C MET A 1 -38.94 0.18 -36.34
N LYS A 2 -37.72 0.53 -36.82
CA LYS A 2 -36.44 -0.09 -36.39
C LYS A 2 -35.42 0.87 -35.73
N ILE A 3 -35.73 2.18 -35.67
CA ILE A 3 -34.82 3.21 -35.15
C ILE A 3 -34.87 3.31 -33.62
N ASN A 4 -35.94 2.85 -32.96
CA ASN A 4 -36.12 3.00 -31.50
C ASN A 4 -35.44 1.92 -30.65
N LEU A 5 -34.94 0.84 -31.26
CA LEU A 5 -34.30 -0.25 -30.51
C LEU A 5 -32.80 0.01 -30.24
N ILE A 6 -32.14 0.65 -31.22
CA ILE A 6 -30.71 1.00 -31.11
C ILE A 6 -30.50 2.13 -30.09
N LEU A 7 -31.43 3.12 -30.06
CA LEU A 7 -31.35 4.23 -29.09
C LEU A 7 -31.58 3.75 -27.63
N LYS A 8 -32.48 2.78 -27.43
CA LYS A 8 -32.71 2.20 -26.09
C LYS A 8 -31.53 1.35 -25.57
N LEU A 9 -30.88 0.59 -26.45
CA LEU A 9 -29.69 -0.15 -26.12
C LEU A 9 -28.50 0.77 -25.80
N SER A 10 -28.30 1.86 -26.51
CA SER A 10 -27.26 2.84 -26.25
C SER A 10 -27.47 3.59 -24.93
N ILE A 11 -28.71 3.89 -24.57
CA ILE A 11 -29.05 4.55 -23.29
C ILE A 11 -28.83 3.59 -22.11
N ILE A 12 -29.15 2.31 -22.25
CA ILE A 12 -28.89 1.28 -21.22
C ILE A 12 -27.38 1.12 -21.01
N PHE A 13 -26.58 1.14 -22.08
CA PHE A 13 -25.12 1.05 -21.98
C PHE A 13 -24.47 2.30 -21.36
N TYR A 14 -25.06 3.48 -21.51
CA TYR A 14 -24.57 4.72 -20.87
C TYR A 14 -24.97 4.84 -19.40
N PHE A 15 -26.12 4.29 -19.00
CA PHE A 15 -26.54 4.29 -17.59
C PHE A 15 -25.78 3.27 -16.72
N THR A 16 -25.33 2.13 -17.28
CA THR A 16 -24.54 1.15 -16.54
C THR A 16 -23.11 1.64 -16.21
N ASN A 17 -22.61 2.64 -16.93
CA ASN A 17 -21.31 3.26 -16.61
C ASN A 17 -21.37 4.34 -15.49
N LEU A 18 -22.57 4.76 -15.05
CA LEU A 18 -22.76 5.68 -13.92
C LEU A 18 -23.06 4.95 -12.60
N LEU A 19 -23.54 3.72 -12.65
CA LEU A 19 -23.69 2.83 -11.50
C LEU A 19 -22.38 2.05 -11.36
N GLY A 20 -21.84 1.94 -10.14
CA GLY A 20 -20.68 1.07 -9.87
C GLY A 20 -20.90 -0.34 -10.44
N ALA A 21 -19.84 -1.11 -10.59
CA ALA A 21 -19.95 -2.50 -11.03
C ALA A 21 -20.87 -3.28 -10.09
N ASP A 22 -21.64 -4.25 -10.60
CA ASP A 22 -22.30 -5.22 -9.77
C ASP A 22 -21.33 -6.33 -9.30
N LYS A 23 -21.76 -7.15 -8.35
CA LYS A 23 -20.94 -8.21 -7.76
C LYS A 23 -20.47 -9.20 -8.82
N GLU A 24 -21.33 -9.62 -9.72
CA GLU A 24 -21.08 -10.60 -10.78
C GLU A 24 -20.03 -10.07 -11.77
N GLN A 25 -20.10 -8.80 -12.13
CA GLN A 25 -19.08 -8.15 -12.96
C GLN A 25 -17.72 -8.09 -12.28
N VAL A 26 -17.68 -7.82 -10.96
CA VAL A 26 -16.43 -7.83 -10.21
C VAL A 26 -15.83 -9.23 -10.18
N ILE A 27 -16.63 -10.27 -9.87
CA ILE A 27 -16.20 -11.67 -9.87
C ILE A 27 -15.62 -12.06 -11.24
N SER A 28 -16.38 -11.82 -12.31
CA SER A 28 -15.96 -12.15 -13.68
C SER A 28 -14.63 -11.50 -14.05
N LYS A 29 -14.44 -10.22 -13.67
CA LYS A 29 -13.18 -9.53 -13.91
C LYS A 29 -12.03 -10.04 -13.04
N VAL A 30 -12.27 -10.36 -11.77
CA VAL A 30 -11.24 -10.97 -10.90
C VAL A 30 -10.76 -12.28 -11.51
N ILE A 31 -11.68 -13.17 -11.92
CA ILE A 31 -11.34 -14.42 -12.60
C ILE A 31 -10.56 -14.15 -13.89
N SER A 32 -10.94 -13.13 -14.68
CA SER A 32 -10.22 -12.80 -15.91
C SER A 32 -8.80 -12.30 -15.67
N TYR A 33 -8.56 -11.56 -14.59
CA TYR A 33 -7.22 -11.06 -14.23
C TYR A 33 -6.29 -12.16 -13.71
N THR A 34 -6.85 -13.24 -13.18
CA THR A 34 -6.09 -14.39 -12.64
C THR A 34 -5.97 -15.55 -13.63
N LYS A 35 -6.63 -15.48 -14.79
CA LYS A 35 -6.74 -16.58 -15.77
C LYS A 35 -5.39 -17.14 -16.25
N ASP A 36 -4.40 -16.26 -16.39
CA ASP A 36 -3.06 -16.63 -16.85
C ASP A 36 -2.08 -16.93 -15.68
N GLN A 37 -2.59 -16.91 -14.45
CA GLN A 37 -1.84 -17.19 -13.22
C GLN A 37 -2.25 -18.58 -12.69
N LYS A 38 -1.32 -19.31 -12.09
CA LYS A 38 -1.63 -20.60 -11.46
C LYS A 38 -2.51 -20.45 -10.21
N THR A 39 -2.49 -19.29 -9.59
CA THR A 39 -3.19 -18.94 -8.36
C THR A 39 -3.88 -17.57 -8.51
N PRO A 40 -5.02 -17.37 -7.87
CA PRO A 40 -5.78 -18.35 -7.08
C PRO A 40 -6.66 -19.24 -7.96
N PRO A 41 -7.03 -20.44 -7.50
CA PRO A 41 -8.05 -21.26 -8.17
C PRO A 41 -9.40 -20.55 -8.25
N THR A 42 -10.20 -20.81 -9.29
CA THR A 42 -11.52 -20.18 -9.46
C THR A 42 -12.45 -20.45 -8.28
N GLU A 43 -12.41 -21.67 -7.74
CA GLU A 43 -13.21 -22.05 -6.56
C GLU A 43 -12.86 -21.21 -5.32
N TYR A 44 -11.59 -20.90 -5.13
CA TYR A 44 -11.14 -20.02 -4.05
C TYR A 44 -11.70 -18.60 -4.20
N ILE A 45 -11.68 -18.07 -5.44
CA ILE A 45 -12.28 -16.76 -5.73
C ILE A 45 -13.78 -16.79 -5.41
N LEU A 46 -14.51 -17.77 -5.95
CA LEU A 46 -15.95 -17.87 -5.75
C LEU A 46 -16.32 -18.03 -4.27
N SER A 47 -15.64 -18.90 -3.53
CA SER A 47 -15.88 -19.08 -2.10
C SER A 47 -15.60 -17.81 -1.29
N THR A 48 -14.57 -17.05 -1.67
CA THR A 48 -14.29 -15.75 -1.03
C THR A 48 -15.41 -14.74 -1.27
N PHE A 49 -15.96 -14.71 -2.48
CA PHE A 49 -17.08 -13.81 -2.79
C PHE A 49 -18.42 -14.27 -2.20
N GLU A 50 -18.57 -15.52 -1.81
CA GLU A 50 -19.73 -16.05 -1.10
C GLU A 50 -19.62 -15.92 0.43
N ASP A 51 -18.41 -15.67 0.94
CA ASP A 51 -18.20 -15.54 2.38
C ASP A 51 -18.98 -14.35 2.95
N LYS A 52 -19.70 -14.59 4.07
CA LYS A 52 -20.52 -13.58 4.75
C LYS A 52 -19.72 -12.41 5.32
N ARG A 53 -18.41 -12.58 5.48
CA ARG A 53 -17.48 -11.53 5.91
C ARG A 53 -17.19 -10.49 4.82
N LEU A 54 -17.45 -10.82 3.54
CA LEU A 54 -17.30 -9.88 2.43
C LEU A 54 -18.44 -8.87 2.42
N GLN A 55 -18.15 -7.66 2.83
CA GLN A 55 -19.15 -6.62 3.02
C GLN A 55 -18.71 -5.27 2.44
N VAL A 56 -19.70 -4.49 2.01
CA VAL A 56 -19.51 -3.08 1.67
C VAL A 56 -19.36 -2.29 2.98
N ASP A 57 -18.21 -1.63 3.13
CA ASP A 57 -17.93 -0.78 4.27
C ASP A 57 -18.10 0.71 3.88
N MET A 58 -19.19 1.33 4.36
CA MET A 58 -19.51 2.72 4.05
C MET A 58 -18.53 3.74 4.65
N ASP A 59 -17.79 3.36 5.70
CA ASP A 59 -16.78 4.22 6.29
C ASP A 59 -15.56 4.40 5.35
N VAL A 60 -15.27 3.42 4.52
CA VAL A 60 -14.33 3.55 3.40
C VAL A 60 -14.71 4.74 2.51
N ILE A 61 -15.98 4.85 2.11
CA ILE A 61 -16.45 5.93 1.26
C ILE A 61 -16.37 7.29 1.99
N LYS A 62 -16.77 7.31 3.27
CA LYS A 62 -16.67 8.52 4.11
C LYS A 62 -15.21 9.00 4.20
N ARG A 63 -14.27 8.06 4.37
CA ARG A 63 -12.84 8.37 4.45
C ARG A 63 -12.31 8.97 3.14
N PHE A 64 -12.73 8.44 1.99
CA PHE A 64 -12.38 9.02 0.68
C PHE A 64 -12.95 10.43 0.47
N LYS A 65 -14.15 10.73 1.00
CA LYS A 65 -14.74 12.06 0.93
C LYS A 65 -14.02 13.08 1.83
N ASN A 66 -13.60 12.63 3.02
CA ASN A 66 -12.98 13.44 4.06
C ASN A 66 -11.47 13.21 4.17
N LYS A 67 -10.80 13.06 3.02
CA LYS A 67 -9.35 12.79 2.99
C LYS A 67 -8.58 13.80 3.84
N PRO A 68 -7.85 13.34 4.88
CA PRO A 68 -6.94 14.21 5.64
C PRO A 68 -5.84 14.80 4.74
N GLU A 69 -5.55 14.11 3.63
CA GLU A 69 -4.54 14.49 2.64
C GLU A 69 -4.92 15.69 1.77
N LYS A 70 -6.17 16.17 1.83
CA LYS A 70 -6.59 17.48 1.30
C LYS A 70 -5.97 18.65 2.08
N ILE A 71 -5.09 18.37 3.03
CA ILE A 71 -4.31 19.37 3.75
C ILE A 71 -3.53 20.22 2.74
N LYS A 72 -3.83 21.51 2.75
CA LYS A 72 -3.44 22.45 1.69
C LYS A 72 -1.95 22.75 1.65
N THR A 73 -1.28 22.82 2.80
CA THR A 73 0.13 23.23 2.89
C THR A 73 1.03 22.10 3.42
N TYR A 74 2.31 22.13 3.04
CA TYR A 74 3.31 21.22 3.59
C TYR A 74 3.44 21.36 5.11
N GLN A 75 3.39 22.55 5.64
CA GLN A 75 3.51 22.79 7.09
C GLN A 75 2.38 22.12 7.89
N GLN A 76 1.15 22.15 7.38
CA GLN A 76 0.04 21.42 8.00
C GLN A 76 0.23 19.90 7.91
N TYR A 77 0.71 19.41 6.77
CA TYR A 77 1.02 17.98 6.57
C TYR A 77 2.15 17.51 7.49
N LYS A 78 3.22 18.31 7.61
CA LYS A 78 4.37 18.04 8.47
C LYS A 78 3.97 17.86 9.94
N LYS A 79 3.04 18.64 10.47
CA LYS A 79 2.56 18.53 11.87
C LYS A 79 1.99 17.15 12.22
N ILE A 80 1.47 16.39 11.24
CA ILE A 80 0.91 15.05 11.48
C ILE A 80 2.01 14.05 11.82
N PHE A 81 3.16 14.14 11.17
CA PHE A 81 4.22 13.14 11.24
C PHE A 81 5.47 13.61 11.98
N PHE A 82 5.72 14.94 12.03
CA PHE A 82 6.92 15.50 12.60
C PHE A 82 6.66 16.00 14.02
N ASN A 83 6.74 15.10 14.99
CA ASN A 83 6.56 15.39 16.40
C ASN A 83 7.52 14.55 17.27
N LYS A 84 7.69 14.95 18.54
CA LYS A 84 8.63 14.30 19.47
C LYS A 84 8.41 12.80 19.61
N GLN A 85 7.15 12.36 19.65
CA GLN A 85 6.80 10.93 19.77
C GLN A 85 7.27 10.14 18.55
N ARG A 86 7.00 10.65 17.34
CA ARG A 86 7.42 10.01 16.09
C ARG A 86 8.94 9.94 15.93
N ILE A 87 9.61 11.05 16.23
CA ILE A 87 11.08 11.12 16.17
C ILE A 87 11.70 10.17 17.20
N GLY A 88 11.27 10.22 18.46
CA GLY A 88 11.75 9.31 19.51
C GLY A 88 11.44 7.84 19.22
N GLY A 89 10.26 7.56 18.65
CA GLY A 89 9.89 6.23 18.17
C GLY A 89 10.86 5.72 17.10
N GLY A 90 11.27 6.59 16.17
CA GLY A 90 12.26 6.26 15.13
C GLY A 90 13.64 5.92 15.70
N VAL A 91 14.11 6.70 16.66
CA VAL A 91 15.39 6.42 17.35
C VAL A 91 15.31 5.06 18.08
N SER A 92 14.23 4.81 18.82
CA SER A 92 14.02 3.56 19.53
C SER A 92 13.92 2.36 18.58
N PHE A 93 13.17 2.52 17.48
CA PHE A 93 13.02 1.49 16.45
C PHE A 93 14.36 1.16 15.78
N TYR A 94 15.14 2.19 15.41
CA TYR A 94 16.48 2.01 14.86
C TYR A 94 17.39 1.25 15.83
N LYS A 95 17.46 1.64 17.10
CA LYS A 95 18.28 0.97 18.11
C LYS A 95 17.90 -0.51 18.29
N LYS A 96 16.58 -0.78 18.37
CA LYS A 96 16.06 -2.16 18.51
C LYS A 96 16.40 -3.04 17.32
N ASN A 97 16.38 -2.49 16.11
CA ASN A 97 16.53 -3.24 14.85
C ASN A 97 17.88 -2.90 14.16
N LYS A 98 18.88 -2.39 14.87
CA LYS A 98 20.13 -1.85 14.30
C LYS A 98 20.82 -2.85 13.37
N THR A 99 20.93 -4.10 13.77
CA THR A 99 21.60 -5.15 12.99
C THR A 99 20.88 -5.44 11.68
N LEU A 100 19.55 -5.59 11.72
CA LEU A 100 18.73 -5.82 10.54
C LEU A 100 18.81 -4.63 9.57
N ILE A 101 18.59 -3.42 10.09
CA ILE A 101 18.60 -2.19 9.27
C ILE A 101 19.96 -1.99 8.61
N ALA A 102 21.07 -2.24 9.34
CA ALA A 102 22.42 -2.13 8.80
C ALA A 102 22.70 -3.18 7.71
N ARG A 103 22.22 -4.43 7.90
CA ARG A 103 22.33 -5.51 6.91
C ARG A 103 21.61 -5.15 5.61
N VAL A 104 20.34 -4.74 5.71
CA VAL A 104 19.52 -4.34 4.54
C VAL A 104 20.12 -3.11 3.86
N ALA A 105 20.50 -2.09 4.61
CA ALA A 105 21.08 -0.87 4.05
C ALA A 105 22.40 -1.14 3.30
N LYS A 106 23.23 -2.03 3.82
CA LYS A 106 24.47 -2.45 3.16
C LYS A 106 24.21 -3.24 1.88
N GLU A 107 23.27 -4.17 1.89
CA GLU A 107 22.94 -5.03 0.74
C GLU A 107 22.37 -4.21 -0.42
N PHE A 108 21.45 -3.29 -0.13
CA PHE A 108 20.81 -2.45 -1.15
C PHE A 108 21.53 -1.12 -1.40
N GLU A 109 22.62 -0.85 -0.68
CA GLU A 109 23.41 0.40 -0.79
C GLU A 109 22.58 1.67 -0.61
N ILE A 110 21.63 1.66 0.36
CA ILE A 110 20.71 2.75 0.65
C ILE A 110 20.92 3.30 2.07
N ASP A 111 20.40 4.52 2.30
CA ASP A 111 20.45 5.13 3.62
C ASP A 111 19.57 4.35 4.63
N PRO A 112 20.13 3.86 5.74
CA PRO A 112 19.39 3.08 6.74
C PRO A 112 18.25 3.85 7.41
N ILE A 113 18.40 5.16 7.58
CA ILE A 113 17.40 5.97 8.27
C ILE A 113 16.21 6.30 7.36
N VAL A 114 16.36 6.25 6.03
CA VAL A 114 15.23 6.36 5.10
C VAL A 114 14.25 5.21 5.32
N LEU A 115 14.73 3.97 5.53
CA LEU A 115 13.86 2.82 5.85
C LEU A 115 13.06 3.07 7.12
N VAL A 116 13.73 3.54 8.17
CA VAL A 116 13.10 3.89 9.44
C VAL A 116 12.06 4.99 9.27
N ALA A 117 12.37 6.03 8.50
CA ALA A 117 11.45 7.15 8.26
C ALA A 117 10.19 6.69 7.50
N ILE A 118 10.31 5.79 6.52
CA ILE A 118 9.17 5.25 5.77
C ILE A 118 8.23 4.50 6.71
N VAL A 119 8.70 3.49 7.45
CA VAL A 119 7.82 2.75 8.39
C VAL A 119 7.29 3.64 9.51
N GLY A 120 8.05 4.68 9.85
CA GLY A 120 7.60 5.73 10.77
C GLY A 120 6.38 6.47 10.24
N VAL A 121 6.36 6.89 9.00
CA VAL A 121 5.23 7.59 8.38
C VAL A 121 4.06 6.64 8.12
N GLU A 122 4.32 5.44 7.61
CA GLU A 122 3.27 4.48 7.23
C GLU A 122 2.50 3.95 8.45
N THR A 123 3.20 3.38 9.41
CA THR A 123 2.54 2.65 10.51
C THR A 123 2.97 3.07 11.91
N ASN A 124 3.73 4.17 12.05
CA ASN A 124 4.30 4.55 13.34
C ASN A 124 5.13 3.40 13.95
N TYR A 125 6.00 2.81 13.14
CA TYR A 125 6.84 1.69 13.56
C TYR A 125 6.03 0.43 13.96
N GLY A 126 4.95 0.15 13.24
CA GLY A 126 4.04 -0.96 13.52
C GLY A 126 3.02 -0.71 14.66
N LEU A 127 3.05 0.49 15.29
CA LEU A 127 2.16 0.81 16.43
C LEU A 127 0.79 1.34 16.00
N LYS A 128 0.61 1.73 14.74
CA LYS A 128 -0.67 2.22 14.25
C LYS A 128 -1.57 1.04 13.93
N ASN A 129 -2.72 0.99 14.57
CA ASN A 129 -3.73 -0.01 14.27
C ASN A 129 -4.27 0.17 12.85
N ALA A 130 -4.38 -0.93 12.14
CA ALA A 130 -5.08 -1.01 10.88
C ALA A 130 -6.60 -0.97 11.15
N GLU A 131 -7.30 0.00 10.55
CA GLU A 131 -8.72 0.28 10.87
C GLU A 131 -9.70 -0.47 9.96
N PHE A 132 -9.25 -0.93 8.79
CA PHE A 132 -10.12 -1.45 7.74
C PHE A 132 -9.68 -2.86 7.30
N SER A 133 -10.64 -3.74 7.05
CA SER A 133 -10.37 -4.96 6.29
C SER A 133 -9.96 -4.60 4.87
N VAL A 134 -8.82 -5.12 4.41
CA VAL A 134 -8.25 -4.81 3.09
C VAL A 134 -9.21 -5.25 1.98
N ILE A 135 -9.70 -6.49 2.05
CA ILE A 135 -10.61 -7.02 1.04
C ILE A 135 -11.93 -6.25 1.00
N ASN A 136 -12.51 -5.90 2.16
CA ASN A 136 -13.74 -5.12 2.22
C ASN A 136 -13.54 -3.69 1.72
N SER A 137 -12.37 -3.10 1.98
CA SER A 137 -12.01 -1.78 1.44
C SER A 137 -11.94 -1.79 -0.08
N LEU A 138 -11.29 -2.77 -0.67
CA LEU A 138 -11.18 -2.91 -2.12
C LEU A 138 -12.53 -3.27 -2.75
N TYR A 139 -13.28 -4.18 -2.14
CA TYR A 139 -14.62 -4.57 -2.60
C TYR A 139 -15.60 -3.37 -2.60
N THR A 140 -15.57 -2.57 -1.53
CA THR A 140 -16.35 -1.33 -1.46
C THR A 140 -15.99 -0.37 -2.59
N GLN A 141 -14.70 -0.19 -2.86
CA GLN A 141 -14.23 0.67 -3.94
C GLN A 141 -14.67 0.12 -5.32
N ALA A 142 -14.60 -1.20 -5.51
CA ALA A 142 -15.01 -1.85 -6.76
C ALA A 142 -16.50 -1.62 -7.05
N LEU A 143 -17.36 -1.77 -6.04
CA LEU A 143 -18.81 -1.64 -6.21
C LEU A 143 -19.32 -0.21 -6.17
N LYS A 144 -18.77 0.64 -5.30
CA LYS A 144 -19.38 1.94 -4.96
C LYS A 144 -18.60 3.15 -5.46
N MET A 145 -17.44 2.95 -6.09
CA MET A 145 -16.61 4.04 -6.58
C MET A 145 -16.28 3.88 -8.08
N PRO A 146 -17.13 4.31 -9.01
CA PRO A 146 -16.99 4.04 -10.45
C PRO A 146 -15.59 4.36 -11.01
N LYS A 147 -14.99 5.49 -10.58
CA LYS A 147 -13.65 5.92 -11.02
C LYS A 147 -12.52 5.01 -10.50
N ARG A 148 -12.77 4.18 -9.50
CA ARG A 148 -11.82 3.26 -8.92
C ARG A 148 -12.17 1.79 -9.15
N SER A 149 -13.36 1.49 -9.66
CA SER A 149 -13.91 0.14 -9.79
C SER A 149 -12.93 -0.81 -10.50
N SER A 150 -12.45 -0.47 -11.68
CA SER A 150 -11.53 -1.32 -12.45
C SER A 150 -10.20 -1.53 -11.71
N TRP A 151 -9.63 -0.47 -11.14
CA TRP A 151 -8.41 -0.56 -10.34
C TRP A 151 -8.60 -1.43 -9.10
N ALA A 152 -9.66 -1.20 -8.32
CA ALA A 152 -9.93 -1.95 -7.11
C ALA A 152 -10.21 -3.43 -7.38
N THR A 153 -10.89 -3.74 -8.49
CA THR A 153 -11.11 -5.13 -8.93
C THR A 153 -9.79 -5.84 -9.25
N LYS A 154 -8.84 -5.14 -9.88
CA LYS A 154 -7.49 -5.68 -10.10
C LYS A 154 -6.76 -5.92 -8.78
N GLU A 155 -6.81 -4.97 -7.85
CA GLU A 155 -6.19 -5.14 -6.53
C GLU A 155 -6.82 -6.29 -5.71
N ILE A 156 -8.12 -6.58 -5.88
CA ILE A 156 -8.74 -7.79 -5.30
C ILE A 156 -8.11 -9.05 -5.89
N ALA A 157 -7.93 -9.12 -7.21
CA ALA A 157 -7.30 -10.27 -7.85
C ALA A 157 -5.87 -10.49 -7.31
N GLU A 158 -5.08 -9.44 -7.19
CA GLU A 158 -3.73 -9.47 -6.63
C GLU A 158 -3.71 -9.87 -5.15
N LEU A 159 -4.68 -9.39 -4.36
CA LEU A 159 -4.81 -9.77 -2.95
C LEU A 159 -5.13 -11.25 -2.80
N LEU A 160 -6.07 -11.77 -3.60
CA LEU A 160 -6.45 -13.17 -3.55
C LEU A 160 -5.34 -14.09 -4.05
N ALA A 161 -4.54 -13.65 -5.03
CA ALA A 161 -3.34 -14.37 -5.46
C ALA A 161 -2.35 -14.51 -4.30
N PHE A 162 -1.99 -13.39 -3.65
CA PHE A 162 -1.13 -13.41 -2.47
C PHE A 162 -1.66 -14.32 -1.36
N CYS A 163 -2.94 -14.18 -1.02
CA CYS A 163 -3.55 -14.95 0.07
C CYS A 163 -3.57 -16.45 -0.24
N SER A 164 -3.88 -16.82 -1.48
CA SER A 164 -3.89 -18.22 -1.91
C SER A 164 -2.49 -18.84 -1.94
N GLU A 165 -1.48 -18.10 -2.39
CA GLU A 165 -0.09 -18.57 -2.45
C GLU A 165 0.55 -18.76 -1.08
N ASN A 166 0.16 -17.92 -0.11
CA ASN A 166 0.75 -17.90 1.22
C ASN A 166 -0.16 -18.51 2.30
N GLU A 167 -1.27 -19.14 1.90
CA GLU A 167 -2.25 -19.76 2.82
C GLU A 167 -2.78 -18.76 3.88
N VAL A 168 -2.98 -17.50 3.48
CA VAL A 168 -3.49 -16.43 4.33
C VAL A 168 -4.99 -16.27 4.11
N ASP A 169 -5.77 -16.18 5.19
CA ASP A 169 -7.19 -15.82 5.10
C ASP A 169 -7.32 -14.35 4.63
N PRO A 170 -7.94 -14.06 3.47
CA PRO A 170 -8.08 -12.70 2.94
C PRO A 170 -8.81 -11.74 3.88
N PHE A 171 -9.61 -12.27 4.79
CA PHE A 171 -10.34 -11.47 5.81
C PHE A 171 -9.51 -11.17 7.05
N SER A 172 -8.37 -11.83 7.26
CA SER A 172 -7.46 -11.56 8.37
C SER A 172 -6.61 -10.30 8.15
N LEU A 173 -6.47 -9.85 6.89
CA LEU A 173 -5.63 -8.72 6.55
C LEU A 173 -6.34 -7.39 6.82
N ASN A 174 -5.75 -6.62 7.73
CA ASN A 174 -6.20 -5.26 8.04
C ASN A 174 -5.21 -4.22 7.51
N GLY A 175 -5.74 -3.07 7.11
CA GLY A 175 -4.94 -2.04 6.47
C GLY A 175 -5.64 -0.68 6.41
N SER A 176 -5.36 0.06 5.36
CA SER A 176 -5.94 1.37 5.10
C SER A 176 -7.27 1.26 4.33
N TYR A 177 -8.11 2.29 4.43
CA TYR A 177 -9.32 2.43 3.62
C TYR A 177 -9.04 2.41 2.10
N ALA A 178 -7.79 2.62 1.68
CA ALA A 178 -7.38 2.56 0.28
C ALA A 178 -6.97 1.16 -0.18
N GLY A 179 -6.84 0.19 0.76
CA GLY A 179 -6.45 -1.18 0.46
C GLY A 179 -4.96 -1.47 0.62
N ALA A 180 -4.20 -0.57 1.24
CA ALA A 180 -2.80 -0.82 1.58
C ALA A 180 -2.69 -1.59 2.89
N PHE A 181 -1.71 -2.49 3.03
CA PHE A 181 -1.58 -3.38 4.19
C PHE A 181 -0.12 -3.64 4.61
N GLY A 182 0.03 -4.25 5.77
CA GLY A 182 1.32 -4.56 6.36
C GLY A 182 2.05 -3.34 6.92
N TYR A 183 3.22 -3.54 7.50
CA TYR A 183 4.00 -2.46 8.09
C TYR A 183 4.56 -1.49 7.04
N GLY A 184 4.77 -1.96 5.80
CA GLY A 184 5.18 -1.13 4.66
C GLY A 184 4.04 -0.43 3.93
N GLN A 185 2.78 -0.74 4.24
CA GLN A 185 1.58 -0.19 3.59
C GLN A 185 1.60 -0.30 2.05
N PHE A 186 2.00 -1.47 1.55
CA PHE A 186 1.90 -1.77 0.13
C PHE A 186 0.45 -2.05 -0.28
N ILE A 187 0.06 -1.61 -1.48
CA ILE A 187 -1.16 -2.14 -2.14
C ILE A 187 -0.85 -3.54 -2.69
N PRO A 188 -1.87 -4.43 -2.87
CA PRO A 188 -1.64 -5.82 -3.25
C PRO A 188 -0.75 -6.01 -4.48
N SER A 189 -1.01 -5.29 -5.57
CA SER A 189 -0.19 -5.37 -6.79
C SER A 189 1.27 -4.96 -6.58
N SER A 190 1.52 -3.96 -5.73
CA SER A 190 2.88 -3.56 -5.39
C SER A 190 3.56 -4.57 -4.49
N PHE A 191 2.81 -5.16 -3.55
CA PHE A 191 3.33 -6.21 -2.67
C PHE A 191 3.76 -7.43 -3.48
N ASN A 192 2.90 -7.97 -4.32
CA ASN A 192 3.23 -9.15 -5.15
C ASN A 192 4.47 -8.91 -6.00
N LYS A 193 4.59 -7.72 -6.60
CA LYS A 193 5.68 -7.38 -7.52
C LYS A 193 6.98 -7.03 -6.82
N LEU A 194 6.92 -6.34 -5.68
CA LEU A 194 8.08 -5.64 -5.08
C LEU A 194 8.38 -6.06 -3.63
N SER A 195 7.62 -7.03 -3.05
CA SER A 195 8.02 -7.66 -1.81
C SER A 195 9.00 -8.80 -2.07
N ILE A 196 9.86 -9.02 -1.08
CA ILE A 196 10.84 -10.12 -1.08
C ILE A 196 10.76 -10.89 0.24
N ASP A 197 11.01 -12.17 0.17
CA ASP A 197 11.30 -13.04 1.30
C ASP A 197 12.77 -12.79 1.70
N TYR A 198 12.97 -11.82 2.59
CA TYR A 198 14.32 -11.38 2.95
C TYR A 198 14.96 -12.27 4.00
N ASN A 199 14.18 -12.85 4.91
CA ASN A 199 14.64 -13.79 5.92
C ASN A 199 14.84 -15.21 5.35
N ARG A 200 14.32 -15.49 4.12
CA ARG A 200 14.41 -16.74 3.37
C ARG A 200 13.71 -17.91 4.06
N ASP A 201 12.58 -17.64 4.70
CA ASP A 201 11.75 -18.67 5.34
C ASP A 201 10.73 -19.31 4.38
N GLY A 202 10.70 -18.87 3.12
CA GLY A 202 9.82 -19.35 2.06
C GLY A 202 8.53 -18.56 1.93
N LYS A 203 8.33 -17.50 2.71
CA LYS A 203 7.14 -16.65 2.71
C LYS A 203 7.49 -15.18 2.56
N LYS A 204 6.54 -14.39 2.08
CA LYS A 204 6.64 -12.93 2.07
C LYS A 204 5.65 -12.40 3.11
N ASP A 205 6.13 -12.11 4.33
CA ASP A 205 5.25 -11.68 5.42
C ASP A 205 5.21 -10.15 5.51
N PRO A 206 4.04 -9.50 5.28
CA PRO A 206 3.89 -8.05 5.38
C PRO A 206 4.02 -7.52 6.82
N TYR A 207 4.12 -8.39 7.81
CA TYR A 207 4.26 -8.06 9.24
C TYR A 207 5.58 -8.54 9.85
N ASP A 208 6.41 -9.28 9.11
CA ASP A 208 7.78 -9.58 9.51
C ASP A 208 8.72 -8.40 9.18
N TRP A 209 9.54 -7.98 10.14
CA TRP A 209 10.40 -6.81 9.93
C TRP A 209 11.55 -7.04 8.97
N GLU A 210 12.03 -8.27 8.79
CA GLU A 210 13.08 -8.57 7.82
C GLU A 210 12.55 -8.43 6.41
N ASP A 211 11.40 -9.03 6.13
CA ASP A 211 10.74 -8.94 4.82
C ASP A 211 10.29 -7.52 4.50
N VAL A 212 9.73 -6.83 5.49
CA VAL A 212 9.28 -5.44 5.33
C VAL A 212 10.45 -4.50 5.00
N MET A 213 11.56 -4.59 5.75
CA MET A 213 12.72 -3.74 5.49
C MET A 213 13.38 -4.07 4.15
N GLY A 214 13.53 -5.36 3.84
CA GLY A 214 14.03 -5.84 2.55
C GLY A 214 13.14 -5.37 1.39
N SER A 215 11.82 -5.51 1.53
CA SER A 215 10.86 -5.10 0.50
C SER A 215 10.83 -3.59 0.27
N ILE A 216 10.93 -2.77 1.33
CA ILE A 216 11.02 -1.31 1.18
C ILE A 216 12.33 -0.94 0.45
N ALA A 217 13.44 -1.57 0.82
CA ALA A 217 14.72 -1.33 0.18
C ALA A 217 14.68 -1.72 -1.31
N PHE A 218 14.17 -2.91 -1.61
CA PHE A 218 13.99 -3.38 -2.97
C PHE A 218 13.07 -2.46 -3.79
N TYR A 219 11.92 -2.05 -3.21
CA TYR A 219 11.04 -1.07 -3.85
C TYR A 219 11.78 0.22 -4.23
N LEU A 220 12.55 0.79 -3.30
CA LEU A 220 13.28 2.03 -3.56
C LEU A 220 14.32 1.85 -4.66
N THR A 221 15.05 0.74 -4.65
CA THR A 221 16.08 0.41 -5.67
C THR A 221 15.45 0.26 -7.05
N GLU A 222 14.36 -0.51 -7.16
CA GLU A 222 13.63 -0.68 -8.42
C GLU A 222 13.01 0.64 -8.95
N ASN A 223 12.80 1.61 -8.07
CA ASN A 223 12.33 2.94 -8.43
C ASN A 223 13.45 3.98 -8.56
N GLY A 224 14.70 3.54 -8.70
CA GLY A 224 15.85 4.39 -9.04
C GLY A 224 16.47 5.12 -7.86
N TYR A 225 16.36 4.58 -6.65
CA TYR A 225 17.14 5.08 -5.50
C TYR A 225 18.63 4.90 -5.81
N PRO A 226 19.45 5.96 -5.66
CA PRO A 226 20.86 5.89 -6.03
C PRO A 226 21.67 5.13 -4.96
N LYS A 227 22.59 4.29 -5.42
CA LYS A 227 23.49 3.53 -4.55
C LYS A 227 24.49 4.45 -3.87
N ASN A 228 24.61 4.35 -2.55
CA ASN A 228 25.56 5.12 -1.74
C ASN A 228 25.56 6.64 -2.01
N ASP A 229 24.46 7.19 -2.50
CA ASP A 229 24.28 8.63 -2.72
C ASP A 229 23.24 9.16 -1.72
N PHE A 230 23.69 9.95 -0.77
CA PHE A 230 22.88 10.52 0.30
C PHE A 230 22.45 11.97 0.01
N ASN A 231 22.34 12.32 -1.27
CA ASN A 231 21.79 13.60 -1.69
C ASN A 231 20.24 13.57 -1.61
N PHE A 232 19.70 14.21 -0.56
CA PHE A 232 18.27 14.32 -0.31
C PHE A 232 17.68 15.68 -0.72
N THR A 233 18.37 16.46 -1.55
CA THR A 233 17.83 17.73 -2.03
C THR A 233 16.58 17.52 -2.89
N TYR A 234 15.73 18.54 -2.96
CA TYR A 234 14.52 18.50 -3.79
C TYR A 234 14.81 18.09 -5.24
N LYS A 235 14.06 17.11 -5.73
CA LYS A 235 14.22 16.50 -7.06
C LYS A 235 15.52 15.71 -7.30
N SER A 236 16.35 15.45 -6.29
CA SER A 236 17.46 14.48 -6.41
C SER A 236 16.95 13.09 -6.78
N LYS A 237 17.84 12.15 -7.12
CA LYS A 237 17.46 10.75 -7.41
C LYS A 237 16.80 10.09 -6.19
N ALA A 238 17.39 10.23 -4.99
CA ALA A 238 16.82 9.70 -3.76
C ALA A 238 15.43 10.29 -3.47
N TRP A 239 15.27 11.62 -3.59
CA TRP A 239 13.97 12.26 -3.42
C TRP A 239 12.92 11.75 -4.40
N LYS A 240 13.28 11.56 -5.68
CA LYS A 240 12.37 11.02 -6.71
C LYS A 240 11.95 9.59 -6.40
N ALA A 241 12.89 8.73 -6.00
CA ALA A 241 12.60 7.35 -5.62
C ALA A 241 11.64 7.29 -4.41
N ILE A 242 11.91 8.06 -3.37
CA ILE A 242 11.02 8.15 -2.20
C ILE A 242 9.63 8.64 -2.61
N ARG A 243 9.55 9.62 -3.51
CA ARG A 243 8.27 10.15 -4.01
C ARG A 243 7.42 9.09 -4.69
N THR A 244 8.00 8.07 -5.32
CA THR A 244 7.23 7.01 -5.99
C THR A 244 6.38 6.21 -5.00
N TYR A 245 6.82 6.09 -3.75
CA TYR A 245 6.14 5.33 -2.71
C TYR A 245 4.70 5.83 -2.47
N ASN A 246 4.49 7.15 -2.49
CA ASN A 246 3.15 7.74 -2.32
C ASN A 246 2.85 8.88 -3.32
N ARG A 247 3.52 8.95 -4.46
CA ARG A 247 3.33 9.92 -5.57
C ARG A 247 3.01 11.36 -5.13
N SER A 248 3.59 11.80 -4.00
CA SER A 248 3.35 13.10 -3.38
C SER A 248 4.66 13.77 -3.00
N ASP A 249 4.85 15.02 -3.41
CA ASP A 249 6.00 15.83 -3.00
C ASP A 249 6.03 16.04 -1.48
N LYS A 250 4.84 16.19 -0.86
CA LYS A 250 4.74 16.32 0.60
C LYS A 250 5.23 15.06 1.30
N TYR A 251 4.96 13.88 0.73
CA TYR A 251 5.42 12.61 1.26
C TYR A 251 6.96 12.51 1.20
N ALA A 252 7.55 12.76 0.05
CA ALA A 252 9.00 12.72 -0.08
C ALA A 252 9.68 13.69 0.90
N ASN A 253 9.15 14.90 1.02
CA ASN A 253 9.68 15.90 1.92
C ASN A 253 9.58 15.48 3.39
N ILE A 254 8.44 14.87 3.81
CA ILE A 254 8.29 14.45 5.21
C ILE A 254 9.18 13.26 5.57
N ILE A 255 9.38 12.32 4.63
CA ILE A 255 10.34 11.23 4.84
C ILE A 255 11.74 11.79 5.06
N ILE A 256 12.18 12.76 4.25
CA ILE A 256 13.50 13.35 4.36
C ILE A 256 13.64 14.18 5.65
N ASP A 257 12.62 14.98 5.99
CA ASP A 257 12.64 15.75 7.24
C ASP A 257 12.73 14.83 8.46
N LEU A 258 11.92 13.77 8.49
CA LEU A 258 11.91 12.79 9.57
C LEU A 258 13.23 12.00 9.63
N ARG A 259 13.76 11.57 8.48
CA ARG A 259 15.07 10.94 8.35
C ARG A 259 16.17 11.81 8.97
N ASN A 260 16.22 13.09 8.61
CA ASN A 260 17.24 14.00 9.07
C ASN A 260 17.18 14.21 10.60
N GLU A 261 15.97 14.35 11.15
CA GLU A 261 15.82 14.54 12.59
C GLU A 261 16.12 13.27 13.38
N ILE A 262 15.70 12.09 12.89
CA ILE A 262 16.05 10.80 13.51
C ILE A 262 17.57 10.60 13.49
N ALA A 263 18.24 10.83 12.34
CA ALA A 263 19.69 10.70 12.22
C ALA A 263 20.42 11.60 13.22
N LYS A 264 20.03 12.87 13.29
CA LYS A 264 20.59 13.84 14.27
C LYS A 264 20.48 13.32 15.70
N ASN A 265 19.32 12.78 16.08
CA ASN A 265 19.10 12.27 17.44
C ASN A 265 19.84 10.96 17.73
N ILE A 266 20.13 10.14 16.71
CA ILE A 266 20.99 8.95 16.86
C ILE A 266 22.43 9.39 17.14
N PHE A 267 23.00 10.29 16.32
CA PHE A 267 24.37 10.76 16.47
C PHE A 267 24.63 11.59 17.73
N LEU A 268 23.59 12.13 18.36
CA LEU A 268 23.75 12.86 19.65
C LEU A 268 23.79 11.91 20.87
N LEU A 269 23.50 10.61 20.67
CA LEU A 269 23.39 9.62 21.74
C LEU A 269 24.48 8.53 21.68
N ASP A 270 25.26 8.49 20.57
CA ASP A 270 26.50 7.71 20.42
C ASP A 270 27.70 8.57 20.81
#